data_bd662d399d43d6d7ea6ee604f1d7c14b
#
_entry.id   bd662d399d43d6d7ea6ee604f1d7c14b
#
_cell.length_a   1.000
_cell.length_b   1.000
_cell.length_c   1.000
_cell.angle_alpha   90.00
_cell.angle_beta   90.00
_cell.angle_gamma   90.00
#
_symmetry.space_group_name_H-M   'P 1'
#
loop_
_entity.id
_entity.type
_entity.pdbx_description
1 polymer ?
#
loop_
_entity_poly.entity_id
_entity_poly.type
_entity_poly.pdbx_seq_one_letter_code
_entity_poly.pdbx_strand_id
1 'polypeptide(L)'
;MPAFPAFPKLAAFTIALLFALTSHAQPSGRKGMGGGRAEAMQGKRFGEDAAAPSRDTVERRDHAIAASGLEAAFPDGHACQPIACPFASPTRYDGSRRPNDRNGGLHGGIDLSLSEGTPLLAVADGEVIALGEGGRMEGIYLWLRHSPEDTGLPYWVFSKYQHFSALPKLKVGERVKAGQVVGPSGATGTTGGHYGMSGYPHLHLSTYFGPSGEYEIRGMFGSMVSGKDALLDDALILYLRDLRELSDVRKLPEASRTVRPAFVGEDGSIVPPGSKTVWPVACKRK
;
A
#
# COMPACT_ATOMS: atom_id res chain seq x y z
N MET A 1 -58.40 -2.79 16.62
CA MET A 1 -57.33 -2.04 17.29
C MET A 1 -56.85 -2.87 18.45
N PRO A 2 -55.71 -3.52 18.40
CA PRO A 2 -55.06 -4.12 19.57
C PRO A 2 -53.96 -3.22 20.11
N ALA A 3 -53.91 -3.11 21.43
CA ALA A 3 -53.03 -2.27 22.21
C ALA A 3 -51.59 -2.81 22.27
N PHE A 4 -50.60 -1.90 22.22
CA PHE A 4 -49.17 -2.20 22.43
C PHE A 4 -48.83 -2.27 23.91
N PRO A 5 -47.97 -3.21 24.37
CA PRO A 5 -47.49 -3.24 25.74
C PRO A 5 -46.33 -2.25 25.95
N ALA A 6 -46.32 -1.62 27.12
CA ALA A 6 -45.33 -0.66 27.60
C ALA A 6 -44.00 -1.35 27.96
N PHE A 7 -42.85 -0.73 27.61
CA PHE A 7 -41.53 -1.13 28.06
C PHE A 7 -41.15 -0.53 29.41
N PRO A 8 -40.44 -1.26 30.28
CA PRO A 8 -39.96 -0.73 31.55
C PRO A 8 -38.69 0.13 31.38
N LYS A 9 -38.62 1.19 32.20
CA LYS A 9 -37.52 2.12 32.31
C LYS A 9 -36.27 1.44 32.89
N LEU A 10 -35.15 1.49 32.19
CA LEU A 10 -33.83 1.11 32.71
C LEU A 10 -33.28 2.24 33.59
N ALA A 11 -32.84 1.86 34.79
CA ALA A 11 -32.18 2.74 35.76
C ALA A 11 -30.71 2.97 35.32
N ALA A 12 -30.30 4.23 35.36
CA ALA A 12 -28.90 4.63 35.14
C ALA A 12 -28.07 4.37 36.41
N PHE A 13 -27.06 3.53 36.32
CA PHE A 13 -26.03 3.39 37.34
C PHE A 13 -24.87 4.34 37.03
N THR A 14 -24.68 5.34 37.88
CA THR A 14 -23.54 6.26 37.85
C THR A 14 -22.42 5.64 38.70
N ILE A 15 -21.31 5.26 38.06
CA ILE A 15 -20.09 4.84 38.75
C ILE A 15 -19.18 6.06 38.85
N ALA A 16 -18.97 6.55 40.06
CA ALA A 16 -17.98 7.58 40.39
C ALA A 16 -16.60 6.93 40.55
N LEU A 17 -15.62 7.31 39.71
CA LEU A 17 -14.22 6.92 39.85
C LEU A 17 -13.50 7.98 40.67
N LEU A 18 -13.06 7.63 41.87
CA LEU A 18 -12.14 8.43 42.69
C LEU A 18 -10.73 8.29 42.13
N PHE A 19 -10.11 9.38 41.71
CA PHE A 19 -8.68 9.47 41.49
C PHE A 19 -7.95 9.84 42.79
N ALA A 20 -7.13 8.95 43.28
CA ALA A 20 -6.18 9.26 44.35
C ALA A 20 -4.87 9.80 43.76
N LEU A 21 -4.57 11.05 44.03
CA LEU A 21 -3.29 11.70 43.76
C LEU A 21 -2.30 11.31 44.86
N THR A 22 -1.27 10.55 44.54
CA THR A 22 -0.10 10.38 45.40
C THR A 22 1.09 11.13 44.77
N SER A 23 1.44 12.24 45.39
CA SER A 23 2.67 12.99 45.18
C SER A 23 3.83 12.25 45.87
N HIS A 24 4.92 11.93 45.14
CA HIS A 24 6.18 11.55 45.73
C HIS A 24 7.26 12.57 45.35
N ALA A 25 7.80 13.17 46.39
CA ALA A 25 8.89 14.14 46.36
C ALA A 25 10.24 13.45 46.01
N GLN A 26 11.05 14.18 45.25
CA GLN A 26 12.47 13.85 45.04
C GLN A 26 13.31 14.27 46.24
N PRO A 27 14.39 13.53 46.57
CA PRO A 27 15.49 14.09 47.33
C PRO A 27 16.70 14.42 46.43
N SER A 28 17.15 15.65 46.57
CA SER A 28 18.43 16.14 46.09
C SER A 28 19.57 15.57 46.94
N GLY A 29 20.62 15.07 46.29
CA GLY A 29 21.88 14.65 46.95
C GLY A 29 23.09 14.84 46.02
N ARG A 30 23.78 15.97 46.22
CA ARG A 30 25.15 16.23 45.70
C ARG A 30 26.19 15.67 46.66
N LYS A 31 27.17 14.93 46.14
CA LYS A 31 28.56 14.72 46.59
C LYS A 31 29.16 13.70 45.61
N GLY A 32 30.35 13.79 45.01
CA GLY A 32 31.57 14.44 45.33
C GLY A 32 32.68 13.57 44.75
N MET A 33 33.55 14.12 44.01
CA MET A 33 34.87 13.74 43.51
C MET A 33 35.40 12.33 43.85
N GLY A 34 35.89 11.60 42.81
CA GLY A 34 36.78 10.46 42.90
C GLY A 34 37.37 10.16 41.53
N GLY A 35 38.65 10.54 41.32
CA GLY A 35 39.38 10.29 40.09
C GLY A 35 39.70 8.80 39.95
N GLY A 36 39.58 8.27 38.78
CA GLY A 36 39.97 6.91 38.40
C GLY A 36 40.39 6.87 36.94
N ARG A 37 41.63 6.63 36.71
CA ARG A 37 42.44 6.34 35.54
C ARG A 37 41.63 6.01 34.26
N ALA A 38 41.96 6.78 33.20
CA ALA A 38 41.72 6.43 31.82
C ALA A 38 42.53 5.17 31.46
N GLU A 39 41.85 4.05 31.30
CA GLU A 39 42.38 2.92 30.56
C GLU A 39 42.05 3.12 29.09
N ALA A 40 43.10 3.20 28.29
CA ALA A 40 43.03 3.29 26.84
C ALA A 40 42.33 2.04 26.26
N MET A 41 41.10 2.16 25.86
CA MET A 41 40.47 1.17 24.97
C MET A 41 41.10 1.31 23.60
N GLN A 42 42.01 0.39 23.29
CA GLN A 42 42.54 0.14 21.96
C GLN A 42 41.39 -0.08 20.98
N GLY A 43 41.30 0.83 19.99
CA GLY A 43 40.35 0.73 18.91
C GLY A 43 40.52 -0.60 18.16
N LYS A 44 39.47 -1.44 18.22
CA LYS A 44 39.30 -2.50 17.25
C LYS A 44 39.07 -1.81 15.89
N ARG A 45 40.06 -1.91 15.02
CA ARG A 45 39.92 -1.65 13.60
C ARG A 45 38.81 -2.59 13.09
N PHE A 46 37.69 -2.06 12.70
CA PHE A 46 36.72 -2.80 11.89
C PHE A 46 37.45 -3.11 10.58
N GLY A 47 37.62 -4.42 10.34
CA GLY A 47 38.24 -4.89 9.11
C GLY A 47 37.44 -4.42 7.88
N GLU A 48 38.18 -4.00 6.91
CA GLU A 48 37.78 -3.85 5.51
C GLU A 48 37.49 -5.24 4.92
N ASP A 49 36.30 -5.74 5.21
CA ASP A 49 35.68 -6.83 4.43
C ASP A 49 34.25 -6.42 4.12
N ALA A 50 34.08 -5.26 3.47
CA ALA A 50 32.89 -4.99 2.72
C ALA A 50 32.97 -5.89 1.47
N ALA A 51 32.38 -7.09 1.57
CA ALA A 51 32.18 -7.94 0.41
C ALA A 51 31.61 -7.10 -0.73
N ALA A 52 32.26 -7.15 -1.88
CA ALA A 52 31.76 -6.50 -3.09
C ALA A 52 30.28 -6.91 -3.31
N PRO A 53 29.38 -6.00 -3.65
CA PRO A 53 28.00 -6.33 -3.84
C PRO A 53 27.88 -7.46 -4.86
N SER A 54 27.13 -8.51 -4.50
CA SER A 54 26.91 -9.65 -5.40
C SER A 54 26.31 -9.14 -6.74
N ARG A 55 26.57 -9.86 -7.85
CA ARG A 55 25.99 -9.54 -9.16
C ARG A 55 24.49 -9.30 -9.08
N ASP A 56 23.76 -10.08 -8.26
CA ASP A 56 22.32 -9.93 -8.03
C ASP A 56 21.92 -8.58 -7.44
N THR A 57 22.80 -7.92 -6.67
CA THR A 57 22.52 -6.56 -6.13
C THR A 57 22.79 -5.48 -7.16
N VAL A 58 23.63 -5.73 -8.15
CA VAL A 58 23.91 -4.81 -9.25
C VAL A 58 22.75 -4.85 -10.26
N GLU A 59 22.29 -6.03 -10.66
CA GLU A 59 21.17 -6.18 -11.59
C GLU A 59 19.85 -5.57 -11.04
N ARG A 60 19.60 -5.64 -9.72
CA ARG A 60 18.45 -4.96 -9.11
C ARG A 60 18.54 -3.44 -9.10
N ARG A 61 19.73 -2.86 -9.17
CA ARG A 61 19.90 -1.39 -9.24
C ARG A 61 19.68 -0.84 -10.63
N ASP A 62 19.80 -1.66 -11.65
CA ASP A 62 19.66 -1.24 -13.05
C ASP A 62 18.21 -1.33 -13.55
N HIS A 63 17.28 -1.89 -12.78
CA HIS A 63 15.86 -1.82 -13.12
C HIS A 63 15.28 -0.47 -12.69
N ALA A 64 15.66 0.56 -13.41
CA ALA A 64 15.04 1.87 -13.28
C ALA A 64 13.57 1.75 -13.70
N ILE A 65 12.65 2.14 -12.81
CA ILE A 65 11.25 2.23 -13.19
C ILE A 65 11.10 3.25 -14.32
N ALA A 66 10.25 2.93 -15.29
CA ALA A 66 9.94 3.79 -16.42
C ALA A 66 8.46 3.69 -16.75
N ALA A 67 7.90 4.75 -17.31
CA ALA A 67 6.50 4.74 -17.72
C ALA A 67 6.21 3.55 -18.65
N SER A 68 5.13 2.84 -18.38
CA SER A 68 4.66 1.73 -19.21
C SER A 68 4.05 2.23 -20.52
N GLY A 69 3.50 3.45 -20.50
CA GLY A 69 2.69 4.00 -21.56
C GLY A 69 1.28 3.40 -21.63
N LEU A 70 0.90 2.59 -20.64
CA LEU A 70 -0.45 2.02 -20.56
C LEU A 70 -1.46 3.07 -20.06
N GLU A 71 -2.68 3.00 -20.59
CA GLU A 71 -3.81 3.85 -20.22
C GLU A 71 -5.05 3.00 -19.95
N ALA A 72 -5.76 3.31 -18.87
CA ALA A 72 -7.02 2.63 -18.55
C ALA A 72 -8.19 3.27 -19.27
N ALA A 73 -9.00 2.47 -19.95
CA ALA A 73 -10.27 2.89 -20.55
C ALA A 73 -11.42 2.04 -20.02
N PHE A 74 -12.53 2.67 -19.73
CA PHE A 74 -13.74 2.03 -19.22
C PHE A 74 -14.87 2.17 -20.22
N PRO A 75 -15.83 1.22 -20.25
CA PRO A 75 -16.95 1.28 -21.18
C PRO A 75 -17.85 2.47 -20.89
N ASP A 76 -18.48 2.99 -21.94
CA ASP A 76 -19.50 4.00 -21.82
C ASP A 76 -20.64 3.53 -20.90
N GLY A 77 -21.28 4.49 -20.21
CA GLY A 77 -22.33 4.18 -19.22
C GLY A 77 -21.81 3.84 -17.82
N HIS A 78 -20.50 3.80 -17.61
CA HIS A 78 -19.90 3.61 -16.29
C HIS A 78 -18.94 4.76 -15.93
N ALA A 79 -18.98 5.17 -14.67
CA ALA A 79 -18.07 6.14 -14.07
C ALA A 79 -17.13 5.41 -13.11
N CYS A 80 -15.98 5.00 -13.62
CA CYS A 80 -14.90 4.44 -12.83
C CYS A 80 -13.92 5.55 -12.45
N GLN A 81 -13.33 5.44 -11.25
CA GLN A 81 -12.35 6.42 -10.79
C GLN A 81 -11.09 6.38 -11.67
N PRO A 82 -10.71 7.50 -12.31
CA PRO A 82 -9.51 7.55 -13.14
C PRO A 82 -8.23 7.61 -12.29
N ILE A 83 -7.09 7.31 -12.91
CA ILE A 83 -5.78 7.53 -12.32
C ILE A 83 -5.52 9.03 -12.26
N ALA A 84 -5.26 9.52 -11.05
CA ALA A 84 -4.90 10.92 -10.79
C ALA A 84 -3.38 11.16 -10.94
N CYS A 85 -2.57 10.16 -10.57
CA CYS A 85 -1.12 10.20 -10.74
C CYS A 85 -0.63 8.85 -11.24
N PRO A 86 -0.10 8.77 -12.48
CA PRO A 86 0.30 7.50 -13.08
C PRO A 86 1.63 6.98 -12.54
N PHE A 87 1.89 5.70 -12.78
CA PHE A 87 3.17 5.07 -12.52
C PHE A 87 4.32 5.79 -13.23
N ALA A 88 5.48 5.86 -12.58
CA ALA A 88 6.67 6.55 -13.04
C ALA A 88 6.51 8.05 -13.34
N SER A 89 5.44 8.70 -12.83
CA SER A 89 5.31 10.16 -12.91
C SER A 89 6.42 10.85 -12.09
N PRO A 90 7.13 11.84 -12.66
CA PRO A 90 8.13 12.62 -11.93
C PRO A 90 7.51 13.67 -10.99
N THR A 91 6.20 13.89 -11.09
CA THR A 91 5.47 14.86 -10.29
C THR A 91 4.37 14.19 -9.46
N ARG A 92 3.90 14.89 -8.43
CA ARG A 92 2.67 14.56 -7.71
C ARG A 92 1.46 15.12 -8.46
N TYR A 93 0.28 14.82 -7.96
CA TYR A 93 -1.00 15.33 -8.50
C TYR A 93 -1.08 16.87 -8.56
N ASP A 94 -0.36 17.58 -7.69
CA ASP A 94 -0.32 19.05 -7.63
C ASP A 94 0.80 19.67 -8.50
N GLY A 95 1.49 18.85 -9.31
CA GLY A 95 2.59 19.27 -10.17
C GLY A 95 3.93 19.42 -9.45
N SER A 96 3.99 19.28 -8.11
CA SER A 96 5.25 19.36 -7.38
C SER A 96 6.16 18.18 -7.71
N ARG A 97 7.47 18.41 -7.80
CA ARG A 97 8.45 17.36 -8.08
C ARG A 97 8.55 16.37 -6.92
N ARG A 98 8.73 15.11 -7.23
CA ARG A 98 9.05 14.08 -6.24
C ARG A 98 10.51 14.19 -5.80
N PRO A 99 10.83 13.99 -4.50
CA PRO A 99 12.22 13.93 -4.06
C PRO A 99 12.91 12.70 -4.65
N ASN A 100 14.21 12.81 -4.92
CA ASN A 100 15.01 11.78 -5.59
C ASN A 100 15.52 10.68 -4.61
N ASP A 101 14.81 10.47 -3.51
CA ASP A 101 15.16 9.53 -2.45
C ASP A 101 14.60 8.12 -2.67
N ARG A 102 13.55 7.98 -3.50
CA ARG A 102 12.92 6.72 -3.85
C ARG A 102 12.69 6.62 -5.35
N ASN A 103 12.91 5.44 -5.89
CA ASN A 103 12.66 5.13 -7.31
C ASN A 103 13.23 6.16 -8.29
N GLY A 104 14.36 6.81 -7.96
CA GLY A 104 14.94 7.87 -8.79
C GLY A 104 14.05 9.12 -8.93
N GLY A 105 13.19 9.41 -7.97
CA GLY A 105 12.25 10.53 -8.03
C GLY A 105 10.99 10.26 -8.86
N LEU A 106 10.72 8.99 -9.15
CA LEU A 106 9.55 8.57 -9.92
C LEU A 106 8.48 7.93 -9.03
N HIS A 107 7.23 7.97 -9.47
CA HIS A 107 6.09 7.42 -8.75
C HIS A 107 6.08 5.89 -8.78
N GLY A 108 6.14 5.25 -7.62
CA GLY A 108 6.21 3.80 -7.48
C GLY A 108 4.86 3.08 -7.49
N GLY A 109 3.83 3.67 -8.06
CA GLY A 109 2.49 3.09 -8.14
C GLY A 109 1.56 3.96 -8.95
N ILE A 110 0.27 3.71 -8.84
CA ILE A 110 -0.79 4.59 -9.36
C ILE A 110 -1.55 5.21 -8.18
N ASP A 111 -1.97 6.47 -8.32
CA ASP A 111 -2.85 7.11 -7.33
C ASP A 111 -4.25 7.30 -7.91
N LEU A 112 -5.26 6.92 -7.14
CA LEU A 112 -6.66 7.22 -7.40
C LEU A 112 -7.16 8.20 -6.34
N SER A 113 -7.54 9.43 -6.74
CA SER A 113 -8.14 10.42 -5.84
C SER A 113 -9.52 9.96 -5.40
N LEU A 114 -9.75 9.85 -4.11
CA LEU A 114 -10.97 9.28 -3.54
C LEU A 114 -11.48 10.15 -2.40
N SER A 115 -12.76 10.06 -2.10
CA SER A 115 -13.27 10.54 -0.82
C SER A 115 -12.81 9.61 0.29
N GLU A 116 -12.50 10.17 1.47
CA GLU A 116 -12.17 9.37 2.64
C GLU A 116 -13.29 8.37 2.96
N GLY A 117 -12.91 7.14 3.31
CA GLY A 117 -13.85 6.07 3.59
C GLY A 117 -14.37 5.32 2.37
N THR A 118 -13.97 5.69 1.13
CA THR A 118 -14.35 4.92 -0.07
C THR A 118 -13.86 3.48 0.07
N PRO A 119 -14.72 2.46 -0.12
CA PRO A 119 -14.31 1.07 -0.06
C PRO A 119 -13.27 0.74 -1.12
N LEU A 120 -12.10 0.26 -0.69
CA LEU A 120 -11.06 -0.27 -1.57
C LEU A 120 -11.26 -1.76 -1.76
N LEU A 121 -11.05 -2.24 -2.99
CA LEU A 121 -11.31 -3.61 -3.40
C LEU A 121 -10.00 -4.36 -3.69
N ALA A 122 -9.95 -5.65 -3.37
CA ALA A 122 -8.85 -6.51 -3.80
C ALA A 122 -8.84 -6.60 -5.33
N VAL A 123 -7.69 -6.29 -5.95
CA VAL A 123 -7.53 -6.31 -7.41
C VAL A 123 -7.63 -7.69 -8.03
N ALA A 124 -7.42 -8.74 -7.25
CA ALA A 124 -7.53 -10.15 -7.63
C ALA A 124 -7.77 -11.01 -6.40
N ASP A 125 -8.07 -12.28 -6.57
CA ASP A 125 -7.94 -13.27 -5.49
C ASP A 125 -6.52 -13.20 -4.94
N GLY A 126 -6.34 -13.43 -3.62
CA GLY A 126 -5.00 -13.32 -3.06
C GLY A 126 -4.95 -13.67 -1.57
N GLU A 127 -3.76 -13.59 -1.01
CA GLU A 127 -3.49 -13.82 0.40
C GLU A 127 -2.94 -12.55 1.04
N VAL A 128 -3.43 -12.21 2.21
CA VAL A 128 -2.87 -11.12 3.05
C VAL A 128 -1.52 -11.56 3.59
N ILE A 129 -0.45 -10.86 3.23
CA ILE A 129 0.90 -11.21 3.67
C ILE A 129 1.49 -10.21 4.67
N ALA A 130 0.99 -8.98 4.68
CA ALA A 130 1.32 -7.99 5.71
C ALA A 130 0.25 -6.90 5.75
N LEU A 131 0.01 -6.35 6.92
CA LEU A 131 -0.79 -5.13 7.12
C LEU A 131 -0.37 -4.45 8.41
N GLY A 132 -0.57 -3.16 8.51
CA GLY A 132 -0.21 -2.41 9.70
C GLY A 132 -0.22 -0.90 9.47
N GLU A 133 0.35 -0.20 10.44
CA GLU A 133 0.60 1.23 10.38
C GLU A 133 2.10 1.46 10.20
N GLY A 134 2.48 2.01 9.08
CA GLY A 134 3.86 2.39 8.75
C GLY A 134 4.20 3.80 9.23
N GLY A 135 5.44 4.21 8.96
CA GLY A 135 5.89 5.54 9.27
C GLY A 135 5.34 6.61 8.31
N ARG A 136 5.93 7.80 8.41
CA ARG A 136 5.65 8.91 7.50
C ARG A 136 5.82 8.47 6.04
N MET A 137 4.89 8.82 5.17
CA MET A 137 4.77 8.44 3.74
C MET A 137 4.27 7.01 3.48
N GLU A 138 4.09 6.19 4.50
CA GLU A 138 3.49 4.85 4.36
C GLU A 138 2.02 4.86 4.77
N GLY A 139 1.73 5.45 5.95
CA GLY A 139 0.42 5.39 6.55
C GLY A 139 -0.02 3.96 6.87
N ILE A 140 -1.31 3.75 6.91
CA ILE A 140 -1.88 2.42 7.07
C ILE A 140 -1.82 1.70 5.72
N TYR A 141 -1.31 0.48 5.74
CA TYR A 141 -1.05 -0.30 4.54
C TYR A 141 -1.56 -1.73 4.63
N LEU A 142 -1.74 -2.33 3.45
CA LEU A 142 -2.05 -3.75 3.24
C LEU A 142 -1.21 -4.27 2.08
N TRP A 143 -0.63 -5.46 2.25
CA TRP A 143 0.01 -6.21 1.19
C TRP A 143 -0.78 -7.48 0.89
N LEU A 144 -1.07 -7.70 -0.39
CA LEU A 144 -1.63 -8.94 -0.90
C LEU A 144 -0.63 -9.62 -1.82
N ARG A 145 -0.58 -10.96 -1.75
CA ARG A 145 0.14 -11.82 -2.66
C ARG A 145 -0.85 -12.57 -3.52
N HIS A 146 -0.64 -12.55 -4.82
CA HIS A 146 -1.47 -13.19 -5.83
C HIS A 146 -0.66 -14.20 -6.61
N SER A 147 -1.15 -15.42 -6.74
CA SER A 147 -0.53 -16.45 -7.59
C SER A 147 -0.87 -16.20 -9.08
N PRO A 148 -0.18 -16.89 -10.01
CA PRO A 148 -0.57 -16.92 -11.42
C PRO A 148 -2.02 -17.38 -11.64
N GLU A 149 -2.51 -18.30 -10.82
CA GLU A 149 -3.90 -18.77 -10.88
C GLU A 149 -4.88 -17.68 -10.44
N ASP A 150 -4.50 -16.85 -9.45
CA ASP A 150 -5.33 -15.76 -8.93
C ASP A 150 -5.53 -14.66 -9.97
N THR A 151 -4.47 -14.30 -10.71
CA THR A 151 -4.49 -13.17 -11.66
C THR A 151 -4.71 -13.59 -13.11
N GLY A 152 -4.29 -14.81 -13.47
CA GLY A 152 -4.21 -15.27 -14.85
C GLY A 152 -2.96 -14.76 -15.60
N LEU A 153 -2.06 -14.05 -14.92
CA LEU A 153 -0.76 -13.66 -15.45
C LEU A 153 0.29 -14.74 -15.20
N PRO A 154 1.38 -14.82 -15.99
CA PRO A 154 2.44 -15.81 -15.79
C PRO A 154 3.39 -15.45 -14.64
N TYR A 155 3.00 -14.53 -13.75
CA TYR A 155 3.79 -13.99 -12.66
C TYR A 155 3.07 -14.10 -11.33
N TRP A 156 3.83 -14.24 -10.25
CA TRP A 156 3.37 -13.87 -8.93
C TRP A 156 3.30 -12.36 -8.84
N VAL A 157 2.23 -11.86 -8.25
CA VAL A 157 2.01 -10.43 -8.08
C VAL A 157 1.91 -10.11 -6.59
N PHE A 158 2.56 -9.02 -6.18
CA PHE A 158 2.42 -8.44 -4.86
C PHE A 158 1.83 -7.06 -5.02
N SER A 159 0.64 -6.84 -4.47
CA SER A 159 -0.02 -5.54 -4.49
C SER A 159 0.01 -4.88 -3.12
N LYS A 160 0.41 -3.62 -3.08
CA LYS A 160 0.44 -2.79 -1.87
C LYS A 160 -0.59 -1.69 -1.97
N TYR A 161 -1.49 -1.67 -1.02
CA TYR A 161 -2.46 -0.60 -0.81
C TYR A 161 -1.97 0.29 0.32
N GLN A 162 -2.02 1.60 0.16
CA GLN A 162 -1.59 2.54 1.19
C GLN A 162 -2.63 3.63 1.45
N HIS A 163 -2.42 4.33 2.56
CA HIS A 163 -3.18 5.51 2.99
C HIS A 163 -4.60 5.21 3.44
N PHE A 164 -4.90 3.99 3.93
CA PHE A 164 -6.20 3.71 4.52
C PHE A 164 -6.51 4.68 5.67
N SER A 165 -7.81 4.96 5.91
CA SER A 165 -8.27 5.75 7.05
C SER A 165 -8.36 4.94 8.34
N ALA A 166 -8.43 3.62 8.23
CA ALA A 166 -8.47 2.68 9.36
C ALA A 166 -7.78 1.36 8.99
N LEU A 167 -7.26 0.65 9.99
CA LEU A 167 -6.68 -0.68 9.77
C LEU A 167 -7.70 -1.62 9.13
N PRO A 168 -7.32 -2.33 8.05
CA PRO A 168 -8.14 -3.38 7.47
C PRO A 168 -8.52 -4.45 8.50
N LYS A 169 -9.78 -4.90 8.47
CA LYS A 169 -10.27 -5.98 9.34
C LYS A 169 -9.94 -7.36 8.78
N LEU A 170 -8.69 -7.54 8.37
CA LEU A 170 -8.15 -8.74 7.77
C LEU A 170 -7.01 -9.27 8.64
N LYS A 171 -6.63 -10.52 8.45
CA LYS A 171 -5.51 -11.17 9.16
C LYS A 171 -4.47 -11.67 8.15
N VAL A 172 -3.20 -11.63 8.56
CA VAL A 172 -2.13 -12.28 7.78
C VAL A 172 -2.45 -13.77 7.60
N GLY A 173 -2.31 -14.26 6.37
CA GLY A 173 -2.70 -15.59 5.94
C GLY A 173 -4.16 -15.70 5.48
N GLU A 174 -4.99 -14.69 5.65
CA GLU A 174 -6.37 -14.68 5.17
C GLU A 174 -6.43 -14.58 3.65
N ARG A 175 -7.30 -15.36 3.02
CA ARG A 175 -7.58 -15.30 1.58
C ARG A 175 -8.67 -14.27 1.30
N VAL A 176 -8.44 -13.43 0.33
CA VAL A 176 -9.42 -12.47 -0.21
C VAL A 176 -9.83 -12.84 -1.62
N LYS A 177 -11.00 -12.38 -2.05
CA LYS A 177 -11.52 -12.55 -3.40
C LYS A 177 -11.41 -11.28 -4.21
N ALA A 178 -11.24 -11.40 -5.52
CA ALA A 178 -11.32 -10.26 -6.43
C ALA A 178 -12.60 -9.46 -6.17
N GLY A 179 -12.48 -8.13 -6.00
CA GLY A 179 -13.61 -7.27 -5.68
C GLY A 179 -14.08 -7.28 -4.23
N GLN A 180 -13.49 -8.10 -3.36
CA GLN A 180 -13.76 -8.04 -1.91
C GLN A 180 -13.26 -6.72 -1.33
N VAL A 181 -14.08 -6.07 -0.49
CA VAL A 181 -13.64 -4.87 0.23
C VAL A 181 -12.51 -5.22 1.20
N VAL A 182 -11.36 -4.54 1.05
CA VAL A 182 -10.18 -4.74 1.88
C VAL A 182 -9.98 -3.65 2.92
N GLY A 183 -10.64 -2.51 2.79
CA GLY A 183 -10.60 -1.44 3.78
C GLY A 183 -11.05 -0.10 3.21
N PRO A 184 -11.15 0.94 4.05
CA PRO A 184 -11.58 2.27 3.63
C PRO A 184 -10.38 3.11 3.17
N SER A 185 -10.51 3.84 2.06
CA SER A 185 -9.53 4.83 1.61
C SER A 185 -9.36 5.96 2.65
N GLY A 186 -8.22 6.61 2.64
CA GLY A 186 -7.92 7.72 3.54
C GLY A 186 -6.71 8.53 3.12
N ALA A 187 -6.13 9.24 4.07
CA ALA A 187 -4.98 10.13 3.87
C ALA A 187 -3.84 9.87 4.85
N THR A 188 -3.82 8.73 5.56
CA THR A 188 -2.76 8.44 6.53
C THR A 188 -1.39 8.34 5.83
N GLY A 189 -0.36 8.94 6.44
CA GLY A 189 1.00 8.97 5.88
C GLY A 189 1.18 9.83 4.63
N THR A 190 0.12 10.42 4.08
CA THR A 190 0.23 11.29 2.92
C THR A 190 0.85 12.62 3.32
N THR A 191 1.65 13.17 2.42
CA THR A 191 2.24 14.50 2.59
C THR A 191 2.05 15.27 1.30
N GLY A 192 1.83 16.56 1.39
CA GLY A 192 2.01 17.33 0.21
C GLY A 192 1.14 18.50 -0.03
N GLY A 193 1.67 19.32 -0.89
CA GLY A 193 1.11 20.38 -1.64
C GLY A 193 0.14 21.29 -0.88
N HIS A 194 -0.84 21.73 -1.59
CA HIS A 194 -1.87 22.62 -1.06
C HIS A 194 -2.84 21.97 -0.05
N TYR A 195 -2.81 20.67 0.10
CA TYR A 195 -3.57 19.97 1.17
C TYR A 195 -2.82 19.94 2.51
N GLY A 196 -1.64 20.57 2.57
CA GLY A 196 -0.85 20.67 3.79
C GLY A 196 -0.16 19.37 4.19
N MET A 197 0.14 19.23 5.49
CA MET A 197 0.95 18.11 5.99
C MET A 197 0.24 16.74 5.93
N SER A 198 -1.08 16.72 5.95
CA SER A 198 -1.88 15.50 5.86
C SER A 198 -2.20 15.06 4.43
N GLY A 199 -1.80 15.84 3.42
CA GLY A 199 -2.07 15.48 2.03
C GLY A 199 -3.56 15.41 1.69
N TYR A 200 -3.93 14.55 0.77
CA TYR A 200 -5.30 14.36 0.31
C TYR A 200 -5.69 12.86 0.33
N PRO A 201 -6.99 12.53 0.49
CA PRO A 201 -7.43 11.15 0.47
C PRO A 201 -7.26 10.53 -0.92
N HIS A 202 -6.58 9.40 -0.99
CA HIS A 202 -6.37 8.63 -2.21
C HIS A 202 -5.98 7.18 -1.89
N LEU A 203 -6.14 6.31 -2.87
CA LEU A 203 -5.45 5.04 -2.90
C LEU A 203 -4.12 5.22 -3.61
N HIS A 204 -3.01 4.90 -2.96
CA HIS A 204 -1.75 4.58 -3.64
C HIS A 204 -1.66 3.05 -3.78
N LEU A 205 -1.58 2.57 -5.02
CA LEU A 205 -1.46 1.16 -5.35
C LEU A 205 -0.13 0.89 -6.06
N SER A 206 0.77 0.16 -5.40
CA SER A 206 2.00 -0.35 -6.01
C SER A 206 1.86 -1.83 -6.34
N THR A 207 2.45 -2.27 -7.43
CA THR A 207 2.48 -3.67 -7.85
C THR A 207 3.89 -4.13 -8.17
N TYR A 208 4.20 -5.36 -7.76
CA TYR A 208 5.47 -6.01 -8.04
C TYR A 208 5.18 -7.34 -8.71
N PHE A 209 5.95 -7.67 -9.73
CA PHE A 209 5.80 -8.87 -10.54
C PHE A 209 7.07 -9.70 -10.43
N GLY A 210 6.94 -10.98 -10.10
CA GLY A 210 8.09 -11.86 -9.89
C GLY A 210 7.84 -13.30 -10.33
N PRO A 211 8.92 -14.08 -10.46
CA PRO A 211 8.84 -15.48 -10.91
C PRO A 211 8.34 -16.42 -9.82
N SER A 212 8.37 -16.02 -8.56
CA SER A 212 7.98 -16.85 -7.42
C SER A 212 7.13 -16.10 -6.39
N GLY A 213 6.38 -16.87 -5.58
CA GLY A 213 5.62 -16.33 -4.46
C GLY A 213 6.45 -16.16 -3.17
N GLU A 214 7.75 -16.40 -3.21
CA GLU A 214 8.63 -16.16 -2.07
C GLU A 214 8.78 -14.67 -1.79
N TYR A 215 8.75 -14.30 -0.51
CA TYR A 215 8.86 -12.91 -0.09
C TYR A 215 9.54 -12.79 1.27
N GLU A 216 10.08 -11.60 1.54
CA GLU A 216 10.59 -11.21 2.84
C GLU A 216 9.90 -9.93 3.30
N ILE A 217 9.54 -9.88 4.58
CA ILE A 217 9.01 -8.67 5.21
C ILE A 217 10.19 -7.89 5.78
N ARG A 218 10.31 -6.62 5.39
CA ARG A 218 11.40 -5.72 5.79
C ARG A 218 10.85 -4.41 6.35
N GLY A 219 11.77 -3.60 6.91
CA GLY A 219 11.43 -2.32 7.50
C GLY A 219 11.04 -2.41 8.98
N MET A 220 11.16 -1.29 9.68
CA MET A 220 10.95 -1.19 11.13
C MET A 220 9.53 -1.62 11.55
N PHE A 221 8.54 -1.40 10.69
CA PHE A 221 7.13 -1.70 10.94
C PHE A 221 6.58 -2.78 10.00
N GLY A 222 7.45 -3.57 9.34
CA GLY A 222 7.00 -4.57 8.37
C GLY A 222 6.32 -3.98 7.12
N SER A 223 6.53 -2.69 6.85
CA SER A 223 5.83 -1.96 5.80
C SER A 223 6.35 -2.26 4.39
N MET A 224 7.48 -2.93 4.27
CA MET A 224 8.07 -3.32 3.00
C MET A 224 8.05 -4.84 2.84
N VAL A 225 7.54 -5.29 1.71
CA VAL A 225 7.65 -6.68 1.25
C VAL A 225 8.60 -6.71 0.07
N SER A 226 9.57 -7.60 0.11
CA SER A 226 10.47 -7.87 -1.00
C SER A 226 10.15 -9.26 -1.52
N GLY A 227 9.42 -9.34 -2.62
CA GLY A 227 9.30 -10.59 -3.38
C GLY A 227 10.67 -10.95 -3.97
N LYS A 228 11.02 -12.23 -3.96
CA LYS A 228 12.27 -12.69 -4.57
C LYS A 228 12.23 -12.42 -6.08
N ASP A 229 13.17 -11.60 -6.53
CA ASP A 229 13.29 -11.19 -7.94
C ASP A 229 12.02 -10.49 -8.50
N ALA A 230 11.14 -10.00 -7.61
CA ALA A 230 9.99 -9.23 -8.02
C ALA A 230 10.37 -7.78 -8.34
N LEU A 231 9.90 -7.30 -9.47
CA LEU A 231 10.16 -5.96 -10.00
C LEU A 231 8.94 -5.07 -9.82
N LEU A 232 9.16 -3.86 -9.33
CA LEU A 232 8.13 -2.82 -9.24
C LEU A 232 7.77 -2.35 -10.65
N ASP A 233 6.51 -2.49 -11.03
CA ASP A 233 6.02 -2.04 -12.33
C ASP A 233 4.55 -1.56 -12.24
N ASP A 234 4.04 -1.05 -13.35
CA ASP A 234 2.73 -0.42 -13.45
C ASP A 234 1.59 -1.38 -13.10
N ALA A 235 0.69 -0.94 -12.24
CA ALA A 235 -0.51 -1.69 -11.87
C ALA A 235 -1.44 -1.98 -13.06
N LEU A 236 -1.37 -1.20 -14.13
CA LEU A 236 -2.14 -1.44 -15.35
C LEU A 236 -1.75 -2.74 -16.06
N ILE A 237 -0.57 -3.29 -15.77
CA ILE A 237 -0.14 -4.61 -16.28
C ILE A 237 -1.08 -5.72 -15.81
N LEU A 238 -1.72 -5.60 -14.65
CA LEU A 238 -2.75 -6.55 -14.19
C LEU A 238 -3.89 -6.77 -15.18
N TYR A 239 -4.12 -5.83 -16.07
CA TYR A 239 -5.27 -5.83 -17.01
C TYR A 239 -4.84 -6.14 -18.44
N LEU A 240 -3.55 -6.40 -18.67
CA LEU A 240 -3.08 -6.89 -19.97
C LEU A 240 -3.50 -8.34 -20.15
N ARG A 241 -3.88 -8.68 -21.38
CA ARG A 241 -4.12 -10.05 -21.81
C ARG A 241 -2.89 -10.53 -22.58
N ASP A 242 -2.63 -11.83 -22.52
CA ASP A 242 -1.57 -12.49 -23.32
C ASP A 242 -0.15 -11.97 -23.06
N LEU A 243 0.10 -11.36 -21.88
CA LEU A 243 1.43 -10.94 -21.47
C LEU A 243 2.33 -12.17 -21.25
N ARG A 244 3.46 -12.21 -21.95
CA ARG A 244 4.48 -13.24 -21.79
C ARG A 244 5.64 -12.76 -20.93
N GLU A 245 6.18 -11.60 -21.28
CA GLU A 245 7.34 -11.00 -20.60
C GLU A 245 7.05 -9.54 -20.21
N LEU A 246 7.44 -9.14 -18.99
CA LEU A 246 7.30 -7.74 -18.53
C LEU A 246 8.02 -6.75 -19.45
N SER A 247 9.16 -7.15 -19.99
CA SER A 247 9.94 -6.34 -20.93
C SER A 247 9.18 -5.99 -22.22
N ASP A 248 8.14 -6.74 -22.57
CA ASP A 248 7.36 -6.52 -23.78
C ASP A 248 6.33 -5.39 -23.61
N VAL A 249 5.95 -5.06 -22.37
CA VAL A 249 5.00 -3.98 -22.09
C VAL A 249 5.40 -2.68 -22.78
N ARG A 250 6.66 -2.28 -22.65
CA ARG A 250 7.17 -1.02 -23.21
C ARG A 250 7.41 -1.07 -24.72
N LYS A 251 7.35 -2.28 -25.32
CA LYS A 251 7.44 -2.50 -26.77
C LYS A 251 6.07 -2.54 -27.44
N LEU A 252 4.97 -2.50 -26.67
CA LEU A 252 3.63 -2.54 -27.21
C LEU A 252 3.41 -1.36 -28.18
N PRO A 253 2.81 -1.61 -29.35
CA PRO A 253 2.34 -0.54 -30.22
C PRO A 253 1.36 0.38 -29.48
N GLU A 254 1.32 1.66 -29.81
CA GLU A 254 0.45 2.64 -29.17
C GLU A 254 -1.01 2.19 -29.14
N ALA A 255 -1.52 1.63 -30.25
CA ALA A 255 -2.88 1.10 -30.35
C ALA A 255 -3.18 -0.06 -29.38
N SER A 256 -2.13 -0.71 -28.82
CA SER A 256 -2.28 -1.82 -27.86
C SER A 256 -2.04 -1.39 -26.40
N ARG A 257 -1.80 -0.10 -26.16
CA ARG A 257 -1.50 0.41 -24.80
C ARG A 257 -2.76 0.76 -24.01
N THR A 258 -3.92 0.78 -24.65
CA THR A 258 -5.20 0.96 -23.95
C THR A 258 -5.64 -0.36 -23.32
N VAL A 259 -5.62 -0.42 -21.99
CA VAL A 259 -6.14 -1.55 -21.22
C VAL A 259 -7.60 -1.30 -20.81
N ARG A 260 -8.37 -2.38 -20.70
CA ARG A 260 -9.77 -2.33 -20.26
C ARG A 260 -9.92 -3.13 -18.96
N PRO A 261 -9.70 -2.50 -17.79
CA PRO A 261 -9.88 -3.17 -16.52
C PRO A 261 -11.31 -3.68 -16.37
N ALA A 262 -11.46 -4.92 -15.92
CA ALA A 262 -12.74 -5.33 -15.37
C ALA A 262 -12.98 -4.56 -14.06
N PHE A 263 -14.21 -4.42 -13.65
CA PHE A 263 -14.59 -3.63 -12.48
C PHE A 263 -15.78 -4.27 -11.76
N VAL A 264 -15.99 -3.85 -10.52
CA VAL A 264 -17.17 -4.19 -9.74
C VAL A 264 -18.21 -3.08 -9.93
N GLY A 265 -19.41 -3.44 -10.34
CA GLY A 265 -20.54 -2.53 -10.43
C GLY A 265 -21.14 -2.21 -9.06
N GLU A 266 -22.09 -1.27 -9.01
CA GLU A 266 -22.79 -0.89 -7.76
C GLU A 266 -23.60 -2.04 -7.15
N ASP A 267 -24.00 -3.01 -7.96
CA ASP A 267 -24.69 -4.24 -7.55
C ASP A 267 -23.75 -5.33 -7.04
N GLY A 268 -22.45 -5.06 -7.00
CA GLY A 268 -21.42 -6.02 -6.60
C GLY A 268 -21.01 -7.01 -7.68
N SER A 269 -21.58 -6.95 -8.87
CA SER A 269 -21.20 -7.83 -9.98
C SER A 269 -19.88 -7.43 -10.61
N ILE A 270 -19.08 -8.42 -11.03
CA ILE A 270 -17.86 -8.18 -11.82
C ILE A 270 -18.21 -8.09 -13.29
N VAL A 271 -17.73 -7.04 -13.95
CA VAL A 271 -17.96 -6.75 -15.38
C VAL A 271 -16.63 -6.68 -16.13
N PRO A 272 -16.38 -7.52 -17.14
CA PRO A 272 -17.19 -8.68 -17.52
C PRO A 272 -17.11 -9.82 -16.51
N PRO A 273 -18.13 -10.68 -16.45
CA PRO A 273 -18.13 -11.83 -15.54
C PRO A 273 -16.95 -12.77 -15.77
N GLY A 274 -16.46 -13.38 -14.69
CA GLY A 274 -15.33 -14.34 -14.74
C GLY A 274 -13.96 -13.69 -14.87
N SER A 275 -13.86 -12.36 -14.81
CA SER A 275 -12.58 -11.67 -14.75
C SER A 275 -11.85 -11.97 -13.44
N LYS A 276 -10.57 -12.30 -13.54
CA LYS A 276 -9.71 -12.62 -12.38
C LYS A 276 -9.16 -11.36 -11.71
N THR A 277 -9.01 -10.28 -12.47
CA THR A 277 -8.51 -8.99 -11.97
C THR A 277 -9.57 -7.91 -12.14
N VAL A 278 -9.72 -7.04 -11.15
CA VAL A 278 -10.71 -5.96 -11.16
C VAL A 278 -10.10 -4.63 -10.74
N TRP A 279 -10.72 -3.53 -11.15
CA TRP A 279 -10.34 -2.19 -10.70
C TRP A 279 -10.52 -2.06 -9.18
N PRO A 280 -9.57 -1.40 -8.46
CA PRO A 280 -9.55 -1.40 -7.00
C PRO A 280 -10.66 -0.56 -6.34
N VAL A 281 -11.58 0.00 -7.11
CA VAL A 281 -12.73 0.78 -6.64
C VAL A 281 -13.94 0.43 -7.51
N ALA A 282 -15.12 0.30 -6.90
CA ALA A 282 -16.35 0.05 -7.64
C ALA A 282 -16.69 1.20 -8.61
N CYS A 283 -17.20 0.86 -9.78
CA CYS A 283 -17.67 1.82 -10.76
C CYS A 283 -19.16 2.07 -10.60
N LYS A 284 -19.57 3.32 -10.76
CA LYS A 284 -20.97 3.73 -10.74
C LYS A 284 -21.57 3.68 -12.15
N ARG A 285 -22.87 3.51 -12.27
CA ARG A 285 -23.57 3.80 -13.51
C ARG A 285 -23.66 5.31 -13.73
N LYS A 286 -23.50 5.74 -14.99
CA LYS A 286 -23.72 7.14 -15.41
C LYS A 286 -25.19 7.42 -15.66
#